data_7abd903d6446125b30a8d3439eb6b5db
#
_entry.id   7abd903d6446125b30a8d3439eb6b5db
#
_cell.length_a   1.000
_cell.length_b   1.000
_cell.length_c   1.000
_cell.angle_alpha   90.00
_cell.angle_beta   90.00
_cell.angle_gamma   90.00
#
_symmetry.space_group_name_H-M   'P 1'
#
loop_
_entity.id
_entity.type
_entity.pdbx_description
1 polymer ?
#
loop_
_entity_poly.entity_id
_entity_poly.type
_entity_poly.pdbx_seq_one_letter_code
_entity_poly.pdbx_strand_id
1 'polypeptide(L)'
;ASTETLEEADAVEIKQEFYNLINEIDDIATKTKFNKKALFDSMADGVTSTETTPFEVSDETDPTNWPAIKLIDFTFQTGANEGDTLKLQIADITSASLQFSTRDDSTGEITINDAVMDISKQDLARTIITKVDDALKFVYDQRAKLGAVQNRLEYKISNLDSSAQNLQSAESGIRDVDMAEEMVNYTSQEILQNAAQAMLARANQAPQAILQLLQ
;
A
#
# COMPACT_ATOMS: atom_id res chain seq x y z
N ALA A 1 -29.21 -29.56 5.59
CA ALA A 1 -28.30 -30.18 6.57
C ALA A 1 -28.74 -29.89 8.03
N SER A 2 -29.24 -28.69 8.36
CA SER A 2 -29.68 -28.40 9.75
C SER A 2 -31.11 -28.86 10.07
N THR A 3 -31.82 -29.46 9.14
CA THR A 3 -33.19 -29.98 9.30
C THR A 3 -33.18 -31.51 9.17
N GLU A 4 -34.03 -32.20 9.94
CA GLU A 4 -34.18 -33.66 9.90
C GLU A 4 -34.82 -34.20 8.61
N THR A 5 -35.15 -33.34 7.68
CA THR A 5 -35.87 -33.68 6.44
C THR A 5 -34.95 -33.95 5.24
N LEU A 6 -33.61 -33.80 5.38
CA LEU A 6 -32.67 -34.12 4.33
C LEU A 6 -32.29 -35.60 4.37
N GLU A 7 -32.29 -36.25 3.20
CA GLU A 7 -31.72 -37.57 3.05
C GLU A 7 -30.18 -37.53 3.10
N GLU A 8 -29.56 -38.62 3.56
CA GLU A 8 -28.11 -38.71 3.72
C GLU A 8 -27.37 -38.46 2.42
N ALA A 9 -27.93 -38.81 1.27
CA ALA A 9 -27.39 -38.55 -0.07
C ALA A 9 -27.31 -37.03 -0.37
N ASP A 10 -28.38 -36.28 -0.07
CA ASP A 10 -28.41 -34.83 -0.30
C ASP A 10 -27.43 -34.11 0.61
N ALA A 11 -27.21 -34.59 1.82
CA ALA A 11 -26.22 -34.04 2.74
C ALA A 11 -24.79 -34.20 2.23
N VAL A 12 -24.49 -35.31 1.55
CA VAL A 12 -23.19 -35.55 0.93
C VAL A 12 -22.96 -34.60 -0.25
N GLU A 13 -23.97 -34.35 -1.08
CA GLU A 13 -23.84 -33.39 -2.21
C GLU A 13 -23.61 -31.96 -1.71
N ILE A 14 -24.33 -31.52 -0.69
CA ILE A 14 -24.14 -30.22 -0.04
C ILE A 14 -22.74 -30.13 0.57
N LYS A 15 -22.23 -31.19 1.19
CA LYS A 15 -20.86 -31.24 1.70
C LYS A 15 -19.82 -31.03 0.60
N GLN A 16 -20.01 -31.68 -0.54
CA GLN A 16 -19.10 -31.53 -1.68
C GLN A 16 -19.10 -30.11 -2.23
N GLU A 17 -20.27 -29.48 -2.34
CA GLU A 17 -20.36 -28.09 -2.78
C GLU A 17 -19.69 -27.14 -1.78
N PHE A 18 -19.88 -27.39 -0.48
CA PHE A 18 -19.21 -26.60 0.55
C PHE A 18 -17.69 -26.71 0.48
N TYR A 19 -17.15 -27.89 0.17
CA TYR A 19 -15.72 -28.08 -0.03
C TYR A 19 -15.22 -27.34 -1.25
N ASN A 20 -15.98 -27.34 -2.34
CA ASN A 20 -15.64 -26.59 -3.53
C ASN A 20 -15.56 -25.07 -3.24
N LEU A 21 -16.51 -24.55 -2.44
CA LEU A 21 -16.50 -23.15 -2.03
C LEU A 21 -15.30 -22.80 -1.12
N ILE A 22 -14.91 -23.68 -0.21
CA ILE A 22 -13.71 -23.49 0.62
C ILE A 22 -12.47 -23.45 -0.27
N ASN A 23 -12.33 -24.38 -1.20
CA ASN A 23 -11.21 -24.39 -2.14
C ASN A 23 -11.17 -23.12 -3.02
N GLU A 24 -12.32 -22.60 -3.42
CA GLU A 24 -12.42 -21.34 -4.15
C GLU A 24 -11.95 -20.15 -3.32
N ILE A 25 -12.26 -20.12 -2.01
CA ILE A 25 -11.73 -19.09 -1.10
C ILE A 25 -10.21 -19.15 -1.06
N ASP A 26 -9.62 -20.34 -0.94
CA ASP A 26 -8.16 -20.51 -0.94
C ASP A 26 -7.53 -20.12 -2.28
N ASP A 27 -8.16 -20.47 -3.38
CA ASP A 27 -7.75 -20.08 -4.71
C ASP A 27 -7.74 -18.55 -4.88
N ILE A 28 -8.77 -17.87 -4.40
CA ILE A 28 -8.84 -16.40 -4.41
C ILE A 28 -7.73 -15.82 -3.53
N ALA A 29 -7.54 -16.35 -2.33
CA ALA A 29 -6.53 -15.86 -1.40
C ALA A 29 -5.10 -16.02 -1.92
N THR A 30 -4.77 -17.17 -2.50
CA THR A 30 -3.43 -17.49 -3.00
C THR A 30 -3.12 -16.87 -4.37
N LYS A 31 -4.14 -16.73 -5.23
CA LYS A 31 -3.98 -16.17 -6.58
C LYS A 31 -4.03 -14.65 -6.61
N THR A 32 -4.61 -14.00 -5.58
CA THR A 32 -4.67 -12.54 -5.50
C THR A 32 -3.31 -11.97 -5.12
N LYS A 33 -2.59 -11.48 -6.12
CA LYS A 33 -1.24 -10.94 -5.98
C LYS A 33 -1.14 -9.53 -6.55
N PHE A 34 -0.39 -8.68 -5.89
CA PHE A 34 -0.01 -7.38 -6.40
C PHE A 34 1.52 -7.28 -6.43
N ASN A 35 2.08 -6.96 -7.60
CA ASN A 35 3.53 -6.88 -7.81
C ASN A 35 4.28 -8.15 -7.32
N LYS A 36 3.75 -9.34 -7.63
CA LYS A 36 4.25 -10.68 -7.24
C LYS A 36 4.13 -10.99 -5.73
N LYS A 37 3.61 -10.08 -4.91
CA LYS A 37 3.36 -10.33 -3.50
C LYS A 37 1.91 -10.76 -3.30
N ALA A 38 1.68 -11.83 -2.54
CA ALA A 38 0.34 -12.23 -2.13
C ALA A 38 -0.24 -11.20 -1.17
N LEU A 39 -1.53 -10.92 -1.31
CA LEU A 39 -2.22 -9.94 -0.47
C LEU A 39 -2.96 -10.59 0.71
N PHE A 40 -3.39 -11.84 0.56
CA PHE A 40 -4.26 -12.53 1.51
C PHE A 40 -3.69 -13.88 1.99
N ASP A 41 -2.50 -14.26 1.55
CA ASP A 41 -1.80 -15.48 1.97
C ASP A 41 -0.49 -15.11 2.66
N SER A 42 -0.42 -15.30 3.96
CA SER A 42 0.74 -14.97 4.79
C SER A 42 1.94 -15.93 4.62
N MET A 43 1.71 -17.09 4.02
CA MET A 43 2.74 -18.11 3.79
C MET A 43 3.35 -18.03 2.39
N ALA A 44 2.85 -17.13 1.53
CA ALA A 44 3.39 -16.96 0.19
C ALA A 44 4.81 -16.39 0.22
N ASP A 45 5.65 -16.83 -0.71
CA ASP A 45 7.04 -16.35 -0.84
C ASP A 45 7.13 -14.82 -0.92
N GLY A 46 8.01 -14.24 -0.11
CA GLY A 46 8.30 -12.81 -0.11
C GLY A 46 7.33 -11.95 0.70
N VAL A 47 6.46 -12.55 1.49
CA VAL A 47 5.55 -11.87 2.41
C VAL A 47 6.18 -11.79 3.79
N THR A 48 6.21 -10.58 4.38
CA THR A 48 6.58 -10.39 5.78
C THR A 48 5.31 -10.48 6.60
N SER A 49 5.14 -11.55 7.35
CA SER A 49 3.99 -11.70 8.25
C SER A 49 4.42 -11.46 9.69
N THR A 50 3.59 -10.74 10.43
CA THR A 50 3.74 -10.57 11.87
C THR A 50 2.64 -11.39 12.55
N GLU A 51 3.02 -12.31 13.41
CA GLU A 51 2.04 -12.98 14.27
C GLU A 51 1.53 -11.97 15.30
N THR A 52 0.27 -11.64 15.21
CA THR A 52 -0.40 -10.89 16.27
C THR A 52 -1.24 -11.82 17.11
N THR A 53 -1.23 -11.53 18.41
CA THR A 53 -2.19 -12.10 19.35
C THR A 53 -3.62 -11.97 18.80
N PRO A 54 -4.51 -12.91 19.16
CA PRO A 54 -5.87 -12.94 18.64
C PRO A 54 -6.51 -11.57 18.68
N PHE A 55 -7.30 -11.25 17.67
CA PHE A 55 -8.25 -10.13 17.74
C PHE A 55 -8.95 -10.21 19.10
N GLU A 56 -8.66 -9.23 19.98
CA GLU A 56 -9.31 -9.13 21.26
C GLU A 56 -10.81 -8.88 21.04
N VAL A 57 -11.56 -9.96 20.86
CA VAL A 57 -12.95 -9.95 21.26
C VAL A 57 -12.90 -9.95 22.79
N SER A 58 -13.20 -8.81 23.36
CA SER A 58 -13.09 -8.51 24.80
C SER A 58 -14.12 -9.27 25.65
N ASP A 59 -14.38 -10.52 25.34
CA ASP A 59 -15.24 -11.39 26.13
C ASP A 59 -14.53 -12.73 26.38
N GLU A 60 -13.95 -12.85 27.57
CA GLU A 60 -13.23 -14.03 28.05
C GLU A 60 -14.10 -15.30 28.11
N THR A 61 -15.38 -15.23 27.73
CA THR A 61 -16.37 -16.31 27.78
C THR A 61 -16.75 -16.86 26.41
N ASP A 62 -16.17 -16.31 25.30
CA ASP A 62 -16.51 -16.78 23.96
C ASP A 62 -15.61 -17.98 23.57
N PRO A 63 -16.19 -19.15 23.27
CA PRO A 63 -15.44 -20.34 22.87
C PRO A 63 -14.82 -20.25 21.46
N THR A 64 -14.97 -19.15 20.76
CA THR A 64 -14.29 -18.88 19.49
C THR A 64 -12.88 -18.36 19.74
N ASN A 65 -12.03 -19.22 20.26
CA ASN A 65 -10.58 -18.96 20.29
C ASN A 65 -10.06 -18.96 18.83
N TRP A 66 -10.13 -17.81 18.17
CA TRP A 66 -9.52 -17.65 16.87
C TRP A 66 -8.00 -17.89 17.02
N PRO A 67 -7.41 -18.79 16.24
CA PRO A 67 -5.97 -18.93 16.24
C PRO A 67 -5.33 -17.57 15.88
N ALA A 68 -4.10 -17.38 16.31
CA ALA A 68 -3.36 -16.18 15.98
C ALA A 68 -3.39 -15.95 14.46
N ILE A 69 -4.11 -14.92 14.02
CA ILE A 69 -4.22 -14.60 12.60
C ILE A 69 -2.92 -13.94 12.20
N LYS A 70 -2.28 -14.47 11.17
CA LYS A 70 -1.10 -13.86 10.60
C LYS A 70 -1.50 -12.59 9.85
N LEU A 71 -0.82 -11.48 10.13
CA LEU A 71 -1.00 -10.21 9.42
C LEU A 71 0.11 -10.01 8.41
N ILE A 72 -0.24 -9.61 7.23
CA ILE A 72 0.67 -9.24 6.16
C ILE A 72 0.93 -7.75 6.25
N ASP A 73 2.19 -7.36 6.46
CA ASP A 73 2.58 -5.97 6.64
C ASP A 73 3.02 -5.34 5.32
N PHE A 74 2.31 -4.30 4.92
CA PHE A 74 2.70 -3.43 3.81
C PHE A 74 3.07 -2.05 4.33
N THR A 75 4.25 -1.59 3.97
CA THR A 75 4.71 -0.25 4.32
C THR A 75 4.79 0.60 3.08
N PHE A 76 4.04 1.70 3.05
CA PHE A 76 4.04 2.68 1.97
C PHE A 76 4.78 3.94 2.42
N GLN A 77 5.74 4.39 1.64
CA GLN A 77 6.34 5.71 1.82
C GLN A 77 5.35 6.76 1.33
N THR A 78 4.90 7.63 2.22
CA THR A 78 3.85 8.65 1.95
C THR A 78 4.35 10.08 2.07
N GLY A 79 5.65 10.29 2.17
CA GLY A 79 6.26 11.61 2.28
C GLY A 79 7.73 11.61 1.90
N ALA A 80 8.34 12.80 1.87
CA ALA A 80 9.72 12.99 1.46
C ALA A 80 10.74 12.68 2.57
N ASN A 81 10.30 12.66 3.83
CA ASN A 81 11.20 12.47 4.96
C ASN A 81 11.28 11.00 5.38
N GLU A 82 12.39 10.66 6.01
CA GLU A 82 12.55 9.36 6.67
C GLU A 82 11.50 9.23 7.78
N GLY A 83 10.75 8.11 7.77
CA GLY A 83 9.68 7.87 8.75
C GLY A 83 8.28 8.28 8.30
N ASP A 84 8.12 9.03 7.20
CA ASP A 84 6.81 9.33 6.61
C ASP A 84 6.20 8.09 5.94
N THR A 85 5.94 7.07 6.74
CA THR A 85 5.41 5.80 6.26
C THR A 85 3.98 5.57 6.73
N LEU A 86 3.20 4.91 5.90
CA LEU A 86 1.89 4.36 6.25
C LEU A 86 1.99 2.85 6.28
N LYS A 87 1.75 2.25 7.43
CA LYS A 87 1.67 0.80 7.56
C LYS A 87 0.24 0.35 7.31
N LEU A 88 0.09 -0.63 6.44
CA LEU A 88 -1.15 -1.32 6.16
C LEU A 88 -0.97 -2.79 6.54
N GLN A 89 -1.83 -3.27 7.41
CA GLN A 89 -1.87 -4.67 7.81
C GLN A 89 -3.12 -5.32 7.21
N ILE A 90 -2.90 -6.35 6.42
CA ILE A 90 -3.97 -7.14 5.83
C ILE A 90 -3.93 -8.50 6.51
N ALA A 91 -5.07 -8.94 7.01
CA ALA A 91 -5.15 -10.27 7.61
C ALA A 91 -5.15 -11.35 6.52
N ASP A 92 -4.56 -12.47 6.87
CA ASP A 92 -4.65 -13.71 6.09
C ASP A 92 -6.11 -14.19 6.05
N ILE A 93 -6.65 -14.36 4.85
CA ILE A 93 -8.06 -14.76 4.61
C ILE A 93 -8.13 -16.15 3.98
N THR A 94 -7.10 -16.97 4.13
CA THR A 94 -7.14 -18.37 3.72
C THR A 94 -8.16 -19.15 4.55
N SER A 95 -8.65 -20.24 4.01
CA SER A 95 -9.60 -21.12 4.73
C SER A 95 -9.03 -21.65 6.05
N ALA A 96 -7.71 -21.81 6.12
CA ALA A 96 -7.01 -22.19 7.34
C ALA A 96 -7.10 -21.09 8.42
N SER A 97 -6.88 -19.84 8.04
CA SER A 97 -7.03 -18.68 8.95
C SER A 97 -8.47 -18.46 9.39
N LEU A 98 -9.44 -18.82 8.54
CA LEU A 98 -10.87 -18.81 8.84
C LEU A 98 -11.37 -20.06 9.56
N GLN A 99 -10.49 -20.99 9.97
CA GLN A 99 -10.79 -22.24 10.67
C GLN A 99 -11.65 -23.25 9.91
N PHE A 100 -11.70 -23.17 8.60
CA PHE A 100 -12.40 -24.16 7.78
C PHE A 100 -11.50 -25.31 7.36
N SER A 101 -10.19 -25.10 7.36
CA SER A 101 -9.19 -26.09 6.99
C SER A 101 -7.98 -26.06 7.92
N THR A 102 -7.12 -27.04 7.80
CA THR A 102 -5.79 -27.03 8.43
C THR A 102 -4.76 -26.98 7.33
N ARG A 103 -3.82 -26.05 7.42
CA ARG A 103 -2.70 -25.93 6.49
C ARG A 103 -1.44 -26.50 7.14
N ASP A 104 -0.73 -27.36 6.43
CA ASP A 104 0.58 -27.83 6.85
C ASP A 104 1.63 -26.75 6.59
N ASP A 105 2.28 -26.26 7.63
CA ASP A 105 3.30 -25.22 7.56
C ASP A 105 4.54 -25.64 6.75
N SER A 106 4.76 -26.95 6.58
CA SER A 106 5.93 -27.49 5.88
C SER A 106 5.68 -27.68 4.39
N THR A 107 4.49 -28.13 4.02
CA THR A 107 4.14 -28.47 2.62
C THR A 107 3.24 -27.41 1.97
N GLY A 108 2.58 -26.57 2.76
CA GLY A 108 1.58 -25.62 2.31
C GLY A 108 0.28 -26.30 1.88
N GLU A 109 0.15 -27.61 2.10
CA GLU A 109 -1.05 -28.37 1.72
C GLU A 109 -2.22 -28.01 2.63
N ILE A 110 -3.37 -27.74 2.04
CA ILE A 110 -4.60 -27.39 2.74
C ILE A 110 -5.44 -28.65 2.85
N THR A 111 -5.69 -29.07 4.09
CA THR A 111 -6.54 -30.22 4.38
C THR A 111 -7.81 -29.76 5.08
N ILE A 112 -8.96 -29.99 4.49
CA ILE A 112 -10.25 -29.66 5.10
C ILE A 112 -10.47 -30.59 6.28
N ASN A 113 -10.81 -30.02 7.43
CA ASN A 113 -10.99 -30.80 8.65
C ASN A 113 -12.39 -31.46 8.64
N ASP A 114 -12.47 -32.66 8.10
CA ASP A 114 -13.69 -33.45 8.01
C ASP A 114 -14.41 -33.65 9.35
N ALA A 115 -13.65 -33.75 10.45
CA ALA A 115 -14.23 -33.94 11.77
C ALA A 115 -15.03 -32.74 12.28
N VAL A 116 -14.69 -31.54 11.81
CA VAL A 116 -15.34 -30.27 12.20
C VAL A 116 -16.34 -29.82 11.14
N MET A 117 -16.15 -30.23 9.87
CA MET A 117 -16.91 -29.79 8.71
C MET A 117 -17.93 -30.83 8.22
N ASP A 118 -18.29 -31.79 9.04
CA ASP A 118 -19.28 -32.81 8.67
C ASP A 118 -20.73 -32.28 8.77
N ILE A 119 -21.19 -31.77 7.62
CA ILE A 119 -22.54 -31.19 7.47
C ILE A 119 -23.64 -32.27 7.62
N SER A 120 -23.32 -33.57 7.56
CA SER A 120 -24.30 -34.65 7.72
C SER A 120 -24.88 -34.72 9.11
N LYS A 121 -24.18 -34.15 10.11
CA LYS A 121 -24.69 -34.10 11.49
C LYS A 121 -25.29 -32.72 11.80
N GLN A 122 -26.52 -32.71 12.30
CA GLN A 122 -27.27 -31.49 12.59
C GLN A 122 -26.53 -30.52 13.53
N ASP A 123 -25.88 -31.03 14.58
CA ASP A 123 -25.15 -30.18 15.55
C ASP A 123 -23.91 -29.54 14.93
N LEU A 124 -23.19 -30.29 14.08
CA LEU A 124 -22.04 -29.76 13.36
C LEU A 124 -22.43 -28.73 12.29
N ALA A 125 -23.55 -28.98 11.58
CA ALA A 125 -24.09 -28.03 10.63
C ALA A 125 -24.42 -26.68 11.27
N ARG A 126 -24.97 -26.66 12.48
CA ARG A 126 -25.22 -25.43 13.26
C ARG A 126 -23.93 -24.72 13.63
N THR A 127 -22.93 -25.47 14.08
CA THR A 127 -21.61 -24.92 14.40
C THR A 127 -20.93 -24.29 13.17
N ILE A 128 -21.05 -24.92 12.00
CA ILE A 128 -20.53 -24.39 10.74
C ILE A 128 -21.22 -23.07 10.37
N ILE A 129 -22.55 -22.96 10.55
CA ILE A 129 -23.27 -21.70 10.29
C ILE A 129 -22.70 -20.59 11.16
N THR A 130 -22.50 -20.83 12.45
CA THR A 130 -21.88 -19.84 13.34
C THR A 130 -20.47 -19.45 12.89
N LYS A 131 -19.64 -20.42 12.49
CA LYS A 131 -18.30 -20.14 11.97
C LYS A 131 -18.32 -19.32 10.69
N VAL A 132 -19.25 -19.59 9.79
CA VAL A 132 -19.43 -18.80 8.56
C VAL A 132 -19.85 -17.36 8.89
N ASP A 133 -20.76 -17.17 9.84
CA ASP A 133 -21.19 -15.85 10.30
C ASP A 133 -20.02 -15.06 10.90
N ASP A 134 -19.17 -15.72 11.67
CA ASP A 134 -18.00 -15.09 12.28
C ASP A 134 -16.93 -14.78 11.23
N ALA A 135 -16.69 -15.68 10.27
CA ALA A 135 -15.82 -15.41 9.13
C ALA A 135 -16.32 -14.23 8.30
N LEU A 136 -17.63 -14.11 8.07
CA LEU A 136 -18.21 -12.96 7.38
C LEU A 136 -17.98 -11.66 8.16
N LYS A 137 -18.21 -11.65 9.47
CA LYS A 137 -17.91 -10.46 10.32
C LYS A 137 -16.45 -10.07 10.20
N PHE A 138 -15.54 -11.05 10.26
CA PHE A 138 -14.12 -10.83 10.12
C PHE A 138 -13.75 -10.17 8.76
N VAL A 139 -14.30 -10.71 7.66
CA VAL A 139 -14.07 -10.14 6.32
C VAL A 139 -14.65 -8.73 6.22
N TYR A 140 -15.83 -8.46 6.79
CA TYR A 140 -16.40 -7.11 6.83
C TYR A 140 -15.53 -6.14 7.63
N ASP A 141 -14.97 -6.55 8.75
CA ASP A 141 -14.05 -5.73 9.54
C ASP A 141 -12.77 -5.42 8.74
N GLN A 142 -12.20 -6.41 8.07
CA GLN A 142 -11.05 -6.19 7.19
C GLN A 142 -11.37 -5.22 6.04
N ARG A 143 -12.53 -5.37 5.41
CA ARG A 143 -12.97 -4.42 4.37
C ARG A 143 -13.15 -3.02 4.91
N ALA A 144 -13.71 -2.87 6.12
CA ALA A 144 -13.86 -1.56 6.75
C ALA A 144 -12.49 -0.91 7.05
N LYS A 145 -11.52 -1.69 7.55
CA LYS A 145 -10.14 -1.24 7.78
C LYS A 145 -9.48 -0.79 6.47
N LEU A 146 -9.61 -1.58 5.41
CA LEU A 146 -9.08 -1.23 4.09
C LEU A 146 -9.72 0.05 3.54
N GLY A 147 -11.03 0.21 3.68
CA GLY A 147 -11.75 1.44 3.30
C GLY A 147 -11.27 2.67 4.08
N ALA A 148 -11.03 2.52 5.38
CA ALA A 148 -10.47 3.60 6.19
C ALA A 148 -9.06 4.00 5.75
N VAL A 149 -8.21 3.02 5.41
CA VAL A 149 -6.86 3.27 4.88
C VAL A 149 -6.93 3.93 3.51
N GLN A 150 -7.83 3.51 2.64
CA GLN A 150 -8.05 4.14 1.34
C GLN A 150 -8.39 5.63 1.50
N ASN A 151 -9.35 5.98 2.34
CA ASN A 151 -9.68 7.38 2.63
C ASN A 151 -8.46 8.15 3.18
N ARG A 152 -7.69 7.54 4.08
CA ARG A 152 -6.46 8.16 4.60
C ARG A 152 -5.41 8.40 3.53
N LEU A 153 -5.27 7.50 2.56
CA LEU A 153 -4.38 7.67 1.41
C LEU A 153 -4.84 8.80 0.50
N GLU A 154 -6.14 8.92 0.24
CA GLU A 154 -6.71 10.01 -0.56
C GLU A 154 -6.45 11.39 0.09
N TYR A 155 -6.65 11.51 1.41
CA TYR A 155 -6.29 12.73 2.12
C TYR A 155 -4.78 13.03 2.10
N LYS A 156 -3.95 11.99 2.21
CA LYS A 156 -2.50 12.13 2.11
C LYS A 156 -2.07 12.61 0.72
N ILE A 157 -2.64 12.06 -0.34
CA ILE A 157 -2.39 12.48 -1.73
C ILE A 157 -2.74 13.97 -1.89
N SER A 158 -3.94 14.38 -1.48
CA SER A 158 -4.36 15.79 -1.56
C SER A 158 -3.44 16.74 -0.80
N ASN A 159 -2.96 16.32 0.38
CA ASN A 159 -2.00 17.11 1.16
C ASN A 159 -0.63 17.18 0.48
N LEU A 160 -0.16 16.07 -0.09
CA LEU A 160 1.11 16.02 -0.82
C LEU A 160 1.07 16.88 -2.09
N ASP A 161 -0.05 16.87 -2.82
CA ASP A 161 -0.25 17.71 -4.00
C ASP A 161 -0.18 19.20 -3.63
N SER A 162 -0.85 19.59 -2.55
CA SER A 162 -0.78 20.98 -2.05
C SER A 162 0.63 21.36 -1.61
N SER A 163 1.33 20.44 -0.95
CA SER A 163 2.71 20.65 -0.54
C SER A 163 3.65 20.75 -1.74
N ALA A 164 3.45 19.92 -2.76
CA ALA A 164 4.23 19.96 -4.00
C ALA A 164 4.04 21.29 -4.74
N GLN A 165 2.81 21.81 -4.83
CA GLN A 165 2.53 23.13 -5.42
C GLN A 165 3.22 24.26 -4.66
N ASN A 166 3.17 24.23 -3.32
CA ASN A 166 3.82 25.23 -2.48
C ASN A 166 5.36 25.20 -2.65
N LEU A 167 5.93 23.98 -2.68
CA LEU A 167 7.37 23.81 -2.90
C LEU A 167 7.77 24.25 -4.29
N GLN A 168 6.98 23.95 -5.32
CA GLN A 168 7.23 24.41 -6.69
C GLN A 168 7.17 25.93 -6.80
N SER A 169 6.21 26.57 -6.12
CA SER A 169 6.13 28.04 -6.07
C SER A 169 7.32 28.66 -5.35
N ALA A 170 7.78 28.02 -4.27
CA ALA A 170 8.96 28.46 -3.54
C ALA A 170 10.26 28.26 -4.37
N GLU A 171 10.37 27.13 -5.07
CA GLU A 171 11.47 26.86 -6.00
C GLU A 171 11.52 27.91 -7.12
N SER A 172 10.36 28.21 -7.74
CA SER A 172 10.23 29.24 -8.75
C SER A 172 10.71 30.61 -8.21
N GLY A 173 10.26 31.00 -7.01
CA GLY A 173 10.69 32.26 -6.38
C GLY A 173 12.20 32.37 -6.07
N ILE A 174 12.89 31.22 -5.96
CA ILE A 174 14.35 31.21 -5.71
C ILE A 174 15.15 31.07 -7.00
N ARG A 175 14.64 30.30 -7.95
CA ARG A 175 15.40 29.83 -9.12
C ARG A 175 15.04 30.58 -10.39
N ASP A 176 13.80 31.05 -10.50
CA ASP A 176 13.38 31.80 -11.69
C ASP A 176 13.91 33.23 -11.63
N VAL A 177 14.43 33.68 -12.76
CA VAL A 177 14.99 35.02 -12.93
C VAL A 177 13.92 35.93 -13.53
N ASP A 178 13.74 37.14 -12.97
CA ASP A 178 12.97 38.19 -13.63
C ASP A 178 13.71 38.62 -14.91
N MET A 179 13.14 38.22 -16.04
CA MET A 179 13.76 38.49 -17.35
C MET A 179 13.88 39.97 -17.63
N ALA A 180 13.02 40.82 -17.09
CA ALA A 180 13.08 42.25 -17.28
C ALA A 180 14.30 42.84 -16.54
N GLU A 181 14.53 42.45 -15.31
CA GLU A 181 15.68 42.86 -14.49
C GLU A 181 16.99 42.35 -15.09
N GLU A 182 17.04 41.06 -15.49
CA GLU A 182 18.22 40.45 -16.09
C GLU A 182 18.59 41.08 -17.44
N MET A 183 17.60 41.44 -18.26
CA MET A 183 17.86 42.16 -19.51
C MET A 183 18.42 43.57 -19.27
N VAL A 184 17.99 44.27 -18.23
CA VAL A 184 18.57 45.56 -17.84
C VAL A 184 20.04 45.35 -17.39
N ASN A 185 20.31 44.35 -16.58
CA ASN A 185 21.66 44.02 -16.16
C ASN A 185 22.57 43.63 -17.35
N TYR A 186 22.06 42.80 -18.26
CA TYR A 186 22.77 42.40 -19.47
C TYR A 186 23.07 43.59 -20.37
N THR A 187 22.11 44.44 -20.70
CA THR A 187 22.32 45.63 -21.54
C THR A 187 23.29 46.61 -20.88
N SER A 188 23.23 46.80 -19.57
CA SER A 188 24.17 47.61 -18.81
C SER A 188 25.60 47.11 -18.93
N GLN A 189 25.80 45.79 -18.78
CA GLN A 189 27.12 45.16 -18.96
C GLN A 189 27.65 45.29 -20.39
N GLU A 190 26.75 45.11 -21.38
CA GLU A 190 27.13 45.26 -22.79
C GLU A 190 27.60 46.70 -23.10
N ILE A 191 26.89 47.73 -22.59
CA ILE A 191 27.26 49.11 -22.72
C ILE A 191 28.61 49.37 -22.06
N LEU A 192 28.80 48.86 -20.84
CA LEU A 192 30.10 48.99 -20.13
C LEU A 192 31.24 48.31 -20.86
N GLN A 193 31.01 47.14 -21.44
CA GLN A 193 32.02 46.45 -22.26
C GLN A 193 32.40 47.23 -23.50
N ASN A 194 31.39 47.78 -24.22
CA ASN A 194 31.62 48.61 -25.39
C ASN A 194 32.37 49.91 -25.03
N ALA A 195 32.00 50.55 -23.92
CA ALA A 195 32.69 51.73 -23.41
C ALA A 195 34.16 51.44 -23.01
N ALA A 196 34.37 50.29 -22.33
CA ALA A 196 35.71 49.87 -21.95
C ALA A 196 36.62 49.59 -23.17
N GLN A 197 36.08 48.97 -24.22
CA GLN A 197 36.79 48.76 -25.49
C GLN A 197 37.16 50.09 -26.18
N ALA A 198 36.21 51.04 -26.22
CA ALA A 198 36.42 52.34 -26.78
C ALA A 198 37.53 53.15 -26.00
N MET A 199 37.48 53.04 -24.64
CA MET A 199 38.49 53.67 -23.80
C MET A 199 39.89 53.04 -23.98
N LEU A 200 39.94 51.70 -24.10
CA LEU A 200 41.18 50.97 -24.41
C LEU A 200 41.80 51.41 -25.78
N ALA A 201 40.93 51.52 -26.78
CA ALA A 201 41.33 52.00 -28.08
C ALA A 201 41.95 53.46 -28.02
N ARG A 202 41.27 54.34 -27.26
CA ARG A 202 41.72 55.70 -27.01
C ARG A 202 43.02 55.74 -26.21
N ALA A 203 43.15 54.92 -25.16
CA ALA A 203 44.41 54.84 -24.40
C ALA A 203 45.61 54.36 -25.22
N ASN A 204 45.39 53.44 -26.17
CA ASN A 204 46.40 52.97 -27.07
C ASN A 204 46.80 54.02 -28.16
N GLN A 205 45.94 54.97 -28.50
CA GLN A 205 46.18 56.05 -29.42
C GLN A 205 46.96 57.22 -28.77
N ALA A 206 46.79 57.46 -27.46
CA ALA A 206 47.42 58.55 -26.75
C ALA A 206 48.96 58.57 -26.85
N PRO A 207 49.69 57.45 -26.70
CA PRO A 207 51.15 57.41 -26.87
C PRO A 207 51.58 57.73 -28.31
N GLN A 208 50.75 57.35 -29.31
CA GLN A 208 51.06 57.61 -30.72
C GLN A 208 50.91 59.08 -31.05
N ALA A 209 49.94 59.79 -30.47
CA ALA A 209 49.78 61.23 -30.64
C ALA A 209 50.92 62.01 -30.00
N ILE A 210 51.44 61.54 -28.84
CA ILE A 210 52.66 62.16 -28.22
C ILE A 210 53.86 61.94 -29.07
N LEU A 211 54.05 60.80 -29.68
CA LEU A 211 55.17 60.53 -30.60
C LEU A 211 55.14 61.41 -31.87
N GLN A 212 53.98 61.77 -32.38
CA GLN A 212 53.77 62.68 -33.49
C GLN A 212 54.05 64.12 -33.16
N LEU A 213 53.93 64.54 -31.89
CA LEU A 213 54.23 65.87 -31.43
C LEU A 213 55.77 66.07 -31.12
N LEU A 214 56.54 64.99 -31.04
CA LEU A 214 57.96 64.95 -30.77
C LEU A 214 58.83 64.82 -32.05
N GLN A 215 58.21 64.67 -33.20
CA GLN A 215 58.85 64.70 -34.51
C GLN A 215 58.59 66.07 -35.16
#